data_db87734346140b76f6d28efba96f2382
#
_entry.id   db87734346140b76f6d28efba96f2382
#
_cell.length_a   1.000
_cell.length_b   1.000
_cell.length_c   1.000
_cell.angle_alpha   90.00
_cell.angle_beta   90.00
_cell.angle_gamma   90.00
#
_symmetry.space_group_name_H-M   'P 1'
#
loop_
_entity.id
_entity.type
_entity.pdbx_description
1 polymer ?
#
loop_
_entity_poly.entity_id
_entity_poly.type
_entity_poly.pdbx_seq_one_letter_code
_entity_poly.pdbx_strand_id
1 'polypeptide(L)'
;MKVMKFYSPCCGQCKVVSKEFKEHPIDASVEDINVMENPEVADKYNVKGLPTILLLNDKEEVVETCHGIVKSEVINSKIKEYETN
;
A
#
# COMPACT_ATOMS: atom_id res chain seq x y z
N MET A 1 1.10 -0.22 -12.80
CA MET A 1 1.02 0.32 -11.43
C MET A 1 1.54 -0.70 -10.43
N LYS A 2 2.09 -0.22 -9.33
CA LYS A 2 2.60 -1.05 -8.26
C LYS A 2 2.07 -0.50 -6.94
N VAL A 3 1.72 -1.38 -6.01
CA VAL A 3 1.23 -1.01 -4.69
C VAL A 3 2.26 -1.45 -3.65
N MET A 4 2.64 -0.56 -2.77
CA MET A 4 3.51 -0.89 -1.64
C MET A 4 2.68 -0.78 -0.35
N LYS A 5 2.63 -1.85 0.41
CA LYS A 5 1.89 -1.90 1.68
C LYS A 5 2.89 -1.99 2.83
N PHE A 6 2.96 -0.94 3.62
CA PHE A 6 3.86 -0.88 4.77
C PHE A 6 3.12 -1.33 6.03
N TYR A 7 3.70 -2.26 6.75
CA TYR A 7 3.07 -2.85 7.94
C TYR A 7 4.11 -3.23 9.00
N SER A 8 3.63 -3.60 10.18
CA SER A 8 4.44 -4.27 11.19
C SER A 8 3.65 -5.44 11.78
N PRO A 9 4.34 -6.45 12.35
CA PRO A 9 3.66 -7.60 12.96
C PRO A 9 2.78 -7.23 14.16
N CYS A 10 3.05 -6.07 14.78
CA CYS A 10 2.30 -5.62 15.97
C CYS A 10 1.15 -4.67 15.63
N CYS A 11 0.89 -4.41 14.37
CA CYS A 11 -0.11 -3.45 13.93
C CYS A 11 -1.45 -4.14 13.70
N GLY A 12 -2.43 -3.86 14.55
CA GLY A 12 -3.77 -4.44 14.42
C GLY A 12 -4.48 -4.01 13.14
N GLN A 13 -4.39 -2.73 12.79
CA GLN A 13 -5.01 -2.20 11.57
C GLN A 13 -4.36 -2.78 10.31
N CYS A 14 -3.06 -3.07 10.37
CA CYS A 14 -2.36 -3.71 9.25
C CYS A 14 -2.93 -5.10 8.97
N LYS A 15 -3.31 -5.82 10.02
CA LYS A 15 -3.93 -7.14 9.87
C LYS A 15 -5.28 -7.04 9.17
N VAL A 16 -6.06 -6.01 9.49
CA VAL A 16 -7.34 -5.75 8.84
C VAL A 16 -7.16 -5.49 7.35
N VAL A 17 -6.19 -4.67 7.00
CA VAL A 17 -5.89 -4.36 5.58
C VAL A 17 -5.39 -5.60 4.86
N SER A 18 -4.54 -6.41 5.49
CA SER A 18 -4.03 -7.64 4.89
C SER A 18 -5.17 -8.61 4.59
N LYS A 19 -6.13 -8.74 5.51
CA LYS A 19 -7.31 -9.58 5.31
C LYS A 19 -8.17 -9.03 4.17
N GLU A 20 -8.36 -7.73 4.13
CA GLU A 20 -9.14 -7.08 3.08
C GLU A 20 -8.52 -7.37 1.70
N PHE A 21 -7.20 -7.20 1.56
CA PHE A 21 -6.52 -7.43 0.29
C PHE A 21 -6.50 -8.91 -0.11
N LYS A 22 -6.56 -9.81 0.86
CA LYS A 22 -6.66 -11.26 0.59
C LYS A 22 -8.04 -11.64 0.08
N GLU A 23 -9.09 -11.09 0.70
CA GLU A 23 -10.47 -11.39 0.34
C GLU A 23 -10.92 -10.64 -0.93
N HIS A 24 -10.34 -9.47 -1.15
CA HIS A 24 -10.65 -8.61 -2.30
C HIS A 24 -9.32 -8.17 -2.93
N PRO A 25 -8.77 -8.98 -3.86
CA PRO A 25 -7.43 -8.72 -4.41
C PRO A 25 -7.29 -7.36 -5.09
N ILE A 26 -6.09 -6.83 -5.00
CA ILE A 26 -5.71 -5.57 -5.66
C ILE A 26 -5.36 -5.88 -7.12
N ASP A 27 -5.78 -5.01 -8.04
CA ASP A 27 -5.57 -5.15 -9.48
C ASP A 27 -4.19 -4.66 -9.93
N ALA A 28 -3.17 -4.89 -9.11
CA ALA A 28 -1.79 -4.54 -9.39
C ALA A 28 -0.88 -5.39 -8.52
N SER A 29 0.42 -5.37 -8.80
CA SER A 29 1.40 -6.04 -7.95
C SER A 29 1.44 -5.36 -6.59
N VAL A 30 1.35 -6.14 -5.52
CA VAL A 30 1.42 -5.63 -4.16
C VAL A 30 2.70 -6.13 -3.52
N GLU A 31 3.52 -5.20 -3.04
CA GLU A 31 4.73 -5.52 -2.30
C GLU A 31 4.47 -5.21 -0.83
N ASP A 32 4.58 -6.23 0.02
CA ASP A 32 4.41 -6.09 1.46
C ASP A 32 5.74 -5.75 2.10
N ILE A 33 5.82 -4.61 2.78
CA ILE A 33 7.05 -4.13 3.40
C ILE A 33 6.88 -4.14 4.92
N ASN A 34 7.60 -5.02 5.59
CA ASN A 34 7.66 -5.05 7.05
C ASN A 34 8.66 -3.97 7.49
N VAL A 35 8.17 -2.90 8.10
CA VAL A 35 9.03 -1.76 8.47
C VAL A 35 10.00 -2.09 9.57
N MET A 36 9.73 -3.13 10.36
CA MET A 36 10.64 -3.58 11.41
C MET A 36 11.90 -4.23 10.81
N GLU A 37 11.74 -4.88 9.65
CA GLU A 37 12.86 -5.52 8.95
C GLU A 37 13.49 -4.62 7.90
N ASN A 38 12.75 -3.61 7.42
CA ASN A 38 13.18 -2.73 6.34
C ASN A 38 12.95 -1.26 6.69
N PRO A 39 13.54 -0.78 7.80
CA PRO A 39 13.33 0.62 8.21
C PRO A 39 13.85 1.61 7.18
N GLU A 40 14.88 1.26 6.42
CA GLU A 40 15.46 2.13 5.39
C GLU A 40 14.46 2.38 4.24
N VAL A 41 13.62 1.40 3.93
CA VAL A 41 12.61 1.56 2.87
C VAL A 41 11.52 2.52 3.36
N ALA A 42 11.10 2.37 4.62
CA ALA A 42 10.11 3.27 5.22
C ALA A 42 10.64 4.71 5.22
N ASP A 43 11.91 4.89 5.56
CA ASP A 43 12.55 6.21 5.56
C ASP A 43 12.61 6.81 4.15
N LYS A 44 12.94 5.98 3.16
CA LYS A 44 13.02 6.41 1.76
C LYS A 44 11.70 7.00 1.28
N TYR A 45 10.59 6.38 1.66
CA TYR A 45 9.26 6.83 1.24
C TYR A 45 8.57 7.71 2.28
N ASN A 46 9.30 8.11 3.33
CA ASN A 46 8.79 8.99 4.38
C ASN A 46 7.53 8.44 5.06
N VAL A 47 7.50 7.13 5.28
CA VAL A 47 6.39 6.44 5.94
C VAL A 47 6.51 6.65 7.46
N LYS A 48 5.49 7.25 8.07
CA LYS A 48 5.51 7.57 9.50
C LYS A 48 4.44 6.87 10.32
N GLY A 49 3.41 6.37 9.69
CA GLY A 49 2.32 5.65 10.37
C GLY A 49 2.01 4.36 9.65
N LEU A 50 1.27 3.48 10.32
CA LEU A 50 0.92 2.17 9.76
C LEU A 50 -0.57 1.91 9.93
N PRO A 51 -1.21 1.21 8.98
CA PRO A 51 -0.64 0.86 7.68
C PRO A 51 -0.55 2.06 6.76
N THR A 52 0.40 2.03 5.83
CA THR A 52 0.51 3.01 4.76
C THR A 52 0.53 2.27 3.44
N ILE A 53 -0.29 2.72 2.51
CA ILE A 53 -0.39 2.13 1.18
C ILE A 53 0.02 3.18 0.16
N LEU A 54 1.03 2.86 -0.64
CA LEU A 54 1.50 3.74 -1.71
C LEU A 54 1.15 3.16 -3.06
N LEU A 55 0.66 4.01 -3.97
CA LEU A 55 0.51 3.69 -5.37
C LEU A 55 1.65 4.31 -6.14
N LEU A 56 2.34 3.50 -6.94
CA LEU A 56 3.46 3.95 -7.75
C LEU A 56 3.14 3.70 -9.23
N ASN A 57 3.57 4.65 -10.07
CA ASN A 57 3.42 4.50 -11.52
C ASN A 57 4.58 3.66 -12.08
N ASP A 58 4.63 3.50 -13.39
CA ASP A 58 5.66 2.68 -14.05
C ASP A 58 7.07 3.25 -13.90
N LYS A 59 7.18 4.52 -13.54
CA LYS A 59 8.46 5.17 -13.27
C LYS A 59 8.83 5.11 -11.79
N GLU A 60 8.07 4.35 -11.01
CA GLU A 60 8.24 4.20 -9.56
C GLU A 60 8.05 5.50 -8.78
N GLU A 61 7.27 6.42 -9.33
CA GLU A 61 6.90 7.63 -8.63
C GLU A 61 5.62 7.40 -7.83
N VAL A 62 5.58 7.91 -6.60
CA VAL A 62 4.39 7.80 -5.75
C VAL A 62 3.34 8.77 -6.26
N VAL A 63 2.20 8.22 -6.70
CA VAL A 63 1.11 9.03 -7.24
C VAL A 63 -0.07 9.13 -6.27
N GLU A 64 -0.14 8.23 -5.28
CA GLU A 64 -1.20 8.23 -4.30
C GLU A 64 -0.70 7.65 -2.99
N THR A 65 -1.17 8.19 -1.86
CA THR A 65 -0.83 7.70 -0.51
C THR A 65 -2.11 7.53 0.29
N CYS A 66 -2.28 6.35 0.89
CA CYS A 66 -3.42 6.07 1.77
C CYS A 66 -2.90 5.67 3.14
N HIS A 67 -3.51 6.18 4.19
CA HIS A 67 -3.15 5.88 5.58
C HIS A 67 -4.31 5.18 6.28
N GLY A 68 -3.97 4.24 7.16
CA GLY A 68 -4.97 3.52 7.95
C GLY A 68 -5.70 2.46 7.14
N ILE A 69 -6.86 2.03 7.63
CA ILE A 69 -7.64 1.00 6.99
C ILE A 69 -8.25 1.53 5.70
N VAL A 70 -7.99 0.83 4.59
CA VAL A 70 -8.51 1.20 3.28
C VAL A 70 -9.06 -0.06 2.60
N LYS A 71 -10.15 0.09 1.86
CA LYS A 71 -10.76 -1.02 1.15
C LYS A 71 -10.13 -1.20 -0.23
N SER A 72 -10.03 -2.45 -0.68
CA SER A 72 -9.49 -2.80 -1.99
C SER A 72 -10.21 -2.07 -3.12
N GLU A 73 -11.52 -1.90 -3.00
CA GLU A 73 -12.34 -1.17 -3.97
C GLU A 73 -11.80 0.24 -4.21
N VAL A 74 -11.41 0.93 -3.14
CA VAL A 74 -10.87 2.30 -3.23
C VAL A 74 -9.54 2.28 -3.98
N ILE A 75 -8.66 1.34 -3.63
CA ILE A 75 -7.34 1.22 -4.27
C ILE A 75 -7.51 0.86 -5.76
N ASN A 76 -8.36 -0.12 -6.05
CA ASN A 76 -8.59 -0.56 -7.43
C ASN A 76 -9.20 0.57 -8.29
N SER A 77 -10.08 1.38 -7.71
CA SER A 77 -10.64 2.54 -8.40
C SER A 77 -9.56 3.55 -8.76
N LYS A 78 -8.63 3.80 -7.84
CA LYS A 78 -7.51 4.72 -8.09
C LYS A 78 -6.56 4.18 -9.14
N ILE A 79 -6.27 2.88 -9.10
CA ILE A 79 -5.43 2.23 -10.12
C ILE A 79 -6.05 2.41 -11.50
N LYS A 80 -7.33 2.14 -11.63
CA LYS A 80 -8.05 2.27 -12.89
C LYS A 80 -8.02 3.71 -13.39
N GLU A 81 -8.21 4.67 -12.49
CA GLU A 81 -8.18 6.09 -12.81
C GLU A 81 -6.82 6.51 -13.38
N TYR A 82 -5.73 6.07 -12.76
CA TYR A 82 -4.38 6.40 -13.24
C TYR A 82 -4.01 5.68 -14.52
N GLU A 83 -4.52 4.46 -14.73
CA GLU A 83 -4.21 3.68 -15.93
C GLU A 83 -4.96 4.14 -17.17
N THR A 84 -6.08 4.82 -16.99
CA THR A 84 -6.90 5.28 -18.13
C THR A 84 -6.56 6.69 -18.60
N ASN A 85 -5.67 7.37 -17.91
CA ASN A 85 -5.26 8.75 -18.26
C ASN A 85 -4.00 8.80 -19.10
#